data_c31f7fec013b2fa21f69553299960474
#
_entry.id   c31f7fec013b2fa21f69553299960474
#
_cell.length_a   1.000
_cell.length_b   1.000
_cell.length_c   1.000
_cell.angle_alpha   90.00
_cell.angle_beta   90.00
_cell.angle_gamma   90.00
#
_symmetry.space_group_name_H-M   'P 1'
#
loop_
_entity.id
_entity.type
_entity.pdbx_description
1 polymer ?
#
loop_
_entity_poly.entity_id
_entity_poly.type
_entity_poly.pdbx_seq_one_letter_code
_entity_poly.pdbx_strand_id
1 'polypeptide(L)'
;MVEPLHFLTFGPHPDDAEIGTGAFLLKMKNRGYRTGMVILTEGEMGSGTPEIRREETRRAARDLKLDAIEVLDLGDTHLEDSHANRITVASVVRKYRPQFVLAPYYGLEPGRGRGHSDHITSGHLVTHGVNFAHLEKFPAEGAPHVVKKILYYFLPPYMKPTFVVPVDEEFPQAIQALANHKSQFDRPDRPKFFPTRLEANASYLGAQIGARFGQAFYVQDPLKIEDPLPLFP
;
A
#
# COMPACT_ATOMS: atom_id res chain seq x y z
N MET A 1 24.17 -4.96 0.94
CA MET A 1 22.95 -5.23 0.13
C MET A 1 21.75 -5.21 1.05
N VAL A 2 20.64 -4.63 0.61
CA VAL A 2 19.38 -4.69 1.37
C VAL A 2 18.86 -6.13 1.30
N GLU A 3 18.43 -6.69 2.45
CA GLU A 3 17.82 -8.02 2.43
C GLU A 3 16.46 -7.99 1.71
N PRO A 4 16.15 -8.99 0.87
CA PRO A 4 14.89 -9.04 0.12
C PRO A 4 13.65 -8.97 1.01
N LEU A 5 12.63 -8.25 0.56
CA LEU A 5 11.35 -8.17 1.23
C LEU A 5 10.40 -9.27 0.73
N HIS A 6 9.46 -9.69 1.59
CA HIS A 6 8.35 -10.51 1.15
C HIS A 6 7.24 -9.65 0.56
N PHE A 7 6.94 -8.52 1.22
CA PHE A 7 5.88 -7.60 0.81
C PHE A 7 6.40 -6.17 0.76
N LEU A 8 6.15 -5.48 -0.35
CA LEU A 8 6.43 -4.06 -0.52
C LEU A 8 5.17 -3.34 -0.96
N THR A 9 4.69 -2.41 -0.14
CA THR A 9 3.52 -1.58 -0.47
C THR A 9 3.96 -0.25 -1.05
N PHE A 10 3.28 0.18 -2.10
CA PHE A 10 3.39 1.55 -2.63
C PHE A 10 2.12 2.33 -2.29
N GLY A 11 2.28 3.56 -1.80
CA GLY A 11 1.20 4.52 -1.58
C GLY A 11 1.45 5.82 -2.31
N PRO A 12 0.41 6.52 -2.83
CA PRO A 12 0.58 7.83 -3.47
C PRO A 12 1.08 8.88 -2.48
N HIS A 13 0.43 9.01 -1.32
CA HIS A 13 0.75 10.03 -0.31
C HIS A 13 1.06 9.39 1.05
N PRO A 14 1.75 10.15 1.95
CA PRO A 14 1.90 9.75 3.35
C PRO A 14 0.52 9.57 4.01
N ASP A 15 0.22 8.39 4.48
CA ASP A 15 -0.98 7.84 5.12
C ASP A 15 -1.74 6.78 4.28
N ASP A 16 -1.74 6.86 2.96
CA ASP A 16 -2.55 5.97 2.09
C ASP A 16 -2.17 4.49 2.19
N ALA A 17 -0.87 4.21 2.25
CA ALA A 17 -0.39 2.82 2.34
C ALA A 17 -0.73 2.21 3.70
N GLU A 18 -0.65 2.98 4.77
CA GLU A 18 -1.07 2.58 6.12
C GLU A 18 -2.57 2.31 6.17
N ILE A 19 -3.38 3.19 5.58
CA ILE A 19 -4.85 3.02 5.47
C ILE A 19 -5.18 1.73 4.70
N GLY A 20 -4.54 1.53 3.57
CA GLY A 20 -4.86 0.43 2.66
C GLY A 20 -4.33 -0.92 3.10
N THR A 21 -3.15 -0.96 3.74
CA THR A 21 -2.40 -2.21 3.96
C THR A 21 -1.75 -2.32 5.34
N GLY A 22 -1.82 -1.31 6.20
CA GLY A 22 -1.06 -1.26 7.46
C GLY A 22 -1.29 -2.47 8.36
N ALA A 23 -2.55 -2.88 8.57
CA ALA A 23 -2.86 -4.04 9.40
C ALA A 23 -2.35 -5.35 8.76
N PHE A 24 -2.47 -5.49 7.43
CA PHE A 24 -1.91 -6.63 6.71
C PHE A 24 -0.38 -6.70 6.85
N LEU A 25 0.32 -5.58 6.64
CA LEU A 25 1.78 -5.53 6.77
C LEU A 25 2.23 -5.92 8.19
N LEU A 26 1.56 -5.38 9.22
CA LEU A 26 1.83 -5.73 10.60
C LEU A 26 1.58 -7.21 10.88
N LYS A 27 0.48 -7.78 10.36
CA LYS A 27 0.20 -9.21 10.46
C LYS A 27 1.28 -10.06 9.80
N MET A 28 1.72 -9.68 8.59
CA MET A 28 2.79 -10.38 7.90
C MET A 28 4.10 -10.28 8.69
N LYS A 29 4.40 -9.10 9.25
CA LYS A 29 5.56 -8.90 10.11
C LYS A 29 5.51 -9.79 11.36
N ASN A 30 4.38 -9.87 12.04
CA ASN A 30 4.18 -10.72 13.21
C ASN A 30 4.33 -12.23 12.87
N ARG A 31 4.14 -12.61 11.61
CA ARG A 31 4.39 -13.98 11.09
C ARG A 31 5.84 -14.21 10.63
N GLY A 32 6.74 -13.25 10.85
CA GLY A 32 8.16 -13.37 10.51
C GLY A 32 8.50 -12.96 9.07
N TYR A 33 7.55 -12.43 8.30
CA TYR A 33 7.84 -11.93 6.96
C TYR A 33 8.44 -10.53 7.01
N ARG A 34 9.31 -10.22 6.05
CA ARG A 34 9.88 -8.88 5.88
C ARG A 34 8.93 -8.02 5.06
N THR A 35 8.64 -6.83 5.60
CA THR A 35 7.67 -5.91 5.02
C THR A 35 8.27 -4.53 4.83
N GLY A 36 7.83 -3.82 3.80
CA GLY A 36 8.27 -2.46 3.53
C GLY A 36 7.19 -1.61 2.88
N MET A 37 7.44 -0.31 2.84
CA MET A 37 6.55 0.69 2.30
C MET A 37 7.34 1.73 1.51
N VAL A 38 6.79 2.16 0.39
CA VAL A 38 7.29 3.27 -0.43
C VAL A 38 6.15 4.24 -0.70
N ILE A 39 6.36 5.49 -0.36
CA ILE A 39 5.42 6.57 -0.64
C ILE A 39 5.94 7.33 -1.84
N LEU A 40 5.10 7.55 -2.85
CA LEU A 40 5.51 8.09 -4.14
C LEU A 40 5.68 9.61 -4.14
N THR A 41 4.96 10.34 -3.27
CA THR A 41 5.04 11.80 -3.16
C THR A 41 5.26 12.23 -1.71
N GLU A 42 5.69 13.45 -1.50
CA GLU A 42 5.82 14.01 -0.17
C GLU A 42 4.49 14.50 0.41
N GLY A 43 3.44 14.52 -0.41
CA GLY A 43 2.13 15.04 -0.03
C GLY A 43 2.14 16.56 0.20
N GLU A 44 3.01 17.27 -0.51
CA GLU A 44 3.33 18.70 -0.31
C GLU A 44 2.15 19.64 -0.57
N MET A 45 1.13 19.17 -1.30
CA MET A 45 -0.11 19.92 -1.51
C MET A 45 -1.11 19.75 -0.37
N GLY A 46 -0.85 18.81 0.56
CA GLY A 46 -1.66 18.61 1.75
C GLY A 46 -1.26 19.52 2.92
N SER A 47 -1.76 19.21 4.11
CA SER A 47 -1.38 19.94 5.33
C SER A 47 -0.06 19.45 5.90
N GLY A 48 0.66 20.34 6.59
CA GLY A 48 2.02 20.10 7.06
C GLY A 48 3.06 20.49 6.01
N THR A 49 4.32 20.25 6.33
CA THR A 49 5.43 20.39 5.38
C THR A 49 5.94 19.01 4.97
N PRO A 50 6.69 18.88 3.87
CA PRO A 50 7.33 17.61 3.50
C PRO A 50 8.13 16.99 4.64
N GLU A 51 8.86 17.77 5.42
CA GLU A 51 9.66 17.29 6.55
C GLU A 51 8.78 16.70 7.65
N ILE A 52 7.68 17.39 8.00
CA ILE A 52 6.70 16.93 8.99
C ILE A 52 6.10 15.62 8.51
N ARG A 53 5.62 15.55 7.28
CA ARG A 53 4.97 14.36 6.71
C ARG A 53 5.92 13.18 6.61
N ARG A 54 7.18 13.40 6.21
CA ARG A 54 8.21 12.35 6.21
C ARG A 54 8.47 11.79 7.62
N GLU A 55 8.52 12.65 8.65
CA GLU A 55 8.72 12.19 10.03
C GLU A 55 7.49 11.46 10.57
N GLU A 56 6.28 11.91 10.25
CA GLU A 56 5.03 11.21 10.58
C GLU A 56 5.01 9.80 9.96
N THR A 57 5.35 9.69 8.67
CA THR A 57 5.49 8.40 7.96
C THR A 57 6.52 7.49 8.62
N ARG A 58 7.69 8.03 9.03
CA ARG A 58 8.71 7.23 9.74
C ARG A 58 8.22 6.71 11.08
N ARG A 59 7.42 7.51 11.82
CA ARG A 59 6.81 7.07 13.08
C ARG A 59 5.80 5.96 12.84
N ALA A 60 4.90 6.14 11.88
CA ALA A 60 3.94 5.10 11.48
C ALA A 60 4.64 3.80 11.07
N ALA A 61 5.71 3.89 10.27
CA ALA A 61 6.51 2.74 9.85
C ALA A 61 7.16 2.01 11.04
N ARG A 62 7.64 2.73 12.06
CA ARG A 62 8.17 2.12 13.30
C ARG A 62 7.09 1.37 14.07
N ASP A 63 5.90 1.97 14.23
CA ASP A 63 4.78 1.36 14.94
C ASP A 63 4.27 0.11 14.20
N LEU A 64 4.29 0.11 12.87
CA LEU A 64 4.02 -1.06 12.01
C LEU A 64 5.20 -2.03 11.93
N LYS A 65 6.33 -1.74 12.58
CA LYS A 65 7.55 -2.59 12.61
C LYS A 65 8.10 -2.90 11.22
N LEU A 66 7.97 -1.99 10.26
CA LEU A 66 8.43 -2.22 8.88
C LEU A 66 9.95 -2.35 8.81
N ASP A 67 10.45 -3.22 7.92
CA ASP A 67 11.87 -3.41 7.65
C ASP A 67 12.44 -2.32 6.73
N ALA A 68 11.59 -1.69 5.94
CA ALA A 68 11.98 -0.61 5.03
C ALA A 68 10.87 0.43 4.88
N ILE A 69 11.28 1.69 4.80
CA ILE A 69 10.43 2.84 4.45
C ILE A 69 11.20 3.79 3.54
N GLU A 70 10.59 4.23 2.46
CA GLU A 70 11.12 5.22 1.55
C GLU A 70 10.02 6.20 1.15
N VAL A 71 10.34 7.49 1.10
CA VAL A 71 9.45 8.54 0.59
C VAL A 71 10.15 9.16 -0.60
N LEU A 72 9.51 9.07 -1.75
CA LEU A 72 9.95 9.66 -3.02
C LEU A 72 9.32 11.04 -3.18
N ASP A 73 9.87 11.81 -4.12
CA ASP A 73 9.35 13.11 -4.53
C ASP A 73 9.01 13.04 -6.03
N LEU A 74 7.88 12.40 -6.36
CA LEU A 74 7.40 12.29 -7.74
C LEU A 74 6.26 13.29 -8.05
N GLY A 75 6.00 14.24 -7.13
CA GLY A 75 5.07 15.34 -7.27
C GLY A 75 3.63 15.02 -6.88
N ASP A 76 3.17 15.63 -5.77
CA ASP A 76 1.78 15.56 -5.31
C ASP A 76 0.86 16.34 -6.23
N THR A 77 -0.29 15.80 -6.57
CA THR A 77 -1.31 16.31 -7.52
C THR A 77 -0.91 16.30 -9.00
N HIS A 78 0.35 16.06 -9.30
CA HIS A 78 0.88 15.93 -10.67
C HIS A 78 1.74 14.68 -10.87
N LEU A 79 1.47 13.66 -10.07
CA LEU A 79 2.07 12.34 -10.25
C LEU A 79 1.76 11.81 -11.66
N GLU A 80 2.79 11.40 -12.39
CA GLU A 80 2.69 10.93 -13.77
C GLU A 80 3.16 9.47 -13.90
N ASP A 81 2.45 8.70 -14.71
CA ASP A 81 2.93 7.39 -15.19
C ASP A 81 3.89 7.59 -16.38
N SER A 82 4.94 8.37 -16.17
CA SER A 82 5.97 8.69 -17.15
C SER A 82 7.05 7.60 -17.22
N HIS A 83 7.84 7.60 -18.32
CA HIS A 83 8.97 6.68 -18.46
C HIS A 83 9.99 6.86 -17.33
N ALA A 84 10.28 8.10 -16.93
CA ALA A 84 11.20 8.39 -15.84
C ALA A 84 10.71 7.82 -14.50
N ASN A 85 9.44 8.03 -14.17
CA ASN A 85 8.86 7.50 -12.93
C ASN A 85 8.77 5.96 -12.92
N ARG A 86 8.50 5.33 -14.09
CA ARG A 86 8.57 3.87 -14.24
C ARG A 86 9.97 3.31 -13.99
N ILE A 87 11.03 4.03 -14.42
CA ILE A 87 12.42 3.68 -14.10
C ILE A 87 12.64 3.75 -12.59
N THR A 88 12.19 4.81 -11.94
CA THR A 88 12.30 4.97 -10.47
C THR A 88 11.62 3.82 -9.74
N VAL A 89 10.37 3.49 -10.06
CA VAL A 89 9.65 2.37 -9.43
C VAL A 89 10.34 1.03 -9.70
N ALA A 90 10.78 0.77 -10.93
CA ALA A 90 11.51 -0.45 -11.26
C ALA A 90 12.84 -0.56 -10.49
N SER A 91 13.55 0.56 -10.27
CA SER A 91 14.77 0.62 -9.47
C SER A 91 14.50 0.30 -8.01
N VAL A 92 13.42 0.84 -7.44
CA VAL A 92 12.96 0.50 -6.08
C VAL A 92 12.64 -0.99 -5.97
N VAL A 93 11.92 -1.56 -6.94
CA VAL A 93 11.60 -3.00 -6.96
C VAL A 93 12.89 -3.85 -7.04
N ARG A 94 13.86 -3.46 -7.85
CA ARG A 94 15.17 -4.15 -7.93
C ARG A 94 15.99 -4.01 -6.64
N LYS A 95 15.91 -2.86 -5.97
CA LYS A 95 16.58 -2.59 -4.69
C LYS A 95 16.07 -3.49 -3.57
N TYR A 96 14.75 -3.57 -3.41
CA TYR A 96 14.12 -4.29 -2.31
C TYR A 96 13.77 -5.75 -2.63
N ARG A 97 13.75 -6.13 -3.89
CA ARG A 97 13.50 -7.49 -4.39
C ARG A 97 12.29 -8.16 -3.75
N PRO A 98 11.09 -7.51 -3.74
CA PRO A 98 9.92 -8.04 -3.06
C PRO A 98 9.36 -9.26 -3.78
N GLN A 99 8.82 -10.23 -3.02
CA GLN A 99 8.07 -11.33 -3.61
C GLN A 99 6.69 -10.86 -4.10
N PHE A 100 6.05 -9.99 -3.31
CA PHE A 100 4.74 -9.41 -3.61
C PHE A 100 4.82 -7.90 -3.51
N VAL A 101 4.18 -7.22 -4.45
CA VAL A 101 3.96 -5.77 -4.40
C VAL A 101 2.49 -5.50 -4.12
N LEU A 102 2.22 -4.51 -3.27
CA LEU A 102 0.88 -3.99 -3.05
C LEU A 102 0.78 -2.59 -3.64
N ALA A 103 -0.30 -2.34 -4.40
CA ALA A 103 -0.52 -1.07 -5.09
C ALA A 103 -1.99 -0.64 -4.98
N PRO A 104 -2.30 0.67 -5.07
CA PRO A 104 -3.68 1.12 -5.18
C PRO A 104 -4.34 0.52 -6.43
N TYR A 105 -5.63 0.19 -6.33
CA TYR A 105 -6.40 -0.24 -7.49
C TYR A 105 -6.67 0.96 -8.41
N TYR A 106 -6.36 0.83 -9.68
CA TYR A 106 -6.39 1.92 -10.66
C TYR A 106 -7.65 1.97 -11.54
N GLY A 107 -8.47 0.93 -11.52
CA GLY A 107 -9.71 0.88 -12.31
C GLY A 107 -10.86 1.63 -11.64
N LEU A 108 -10.63 2.87 -11.19
CA LEU A 108 -11.59 3.74 -10.53
C LEU A 108 -11.97 4.91 -11.43
N GLU A 109 -13.22 5.37 -11.31
CA GLU A 109 -13.61 6.66 -11.89
C GLU A 109 -12.94 7.81 -11.12
N PRO A 110 -12.46 8.85 -11.83
CA PRO A 110 -11.87 10.02 -11.19
C PRO A 110 -12.83 10.69 -10.20
N GLY A 111 -12.33 11.07 -9.03
CA GLY A 111 -13.15 11.68 -7.99
C GLY A 111 -12.36 11.94 -6.71
N ARG A 112 -13.07 12.15 -5.60
CA ARG A 112 -12.45 12.36 -4.29
C ARG A 112 -12.12 11.02 -3.59
N GLY A 113 -11.18 11.06 -2.67
CA GLY A 113 -10.77 9.89 -1.89
C GLY A 113 -10.10 8.83 -2.76
N ARG A 114 -10.64 7.62 -2.81
CA ARG A 114 -10.04 6.52 -3.59
C ARG A 114 -9.92 6.83 -5.09
N GLY A 115 -10.78 7.68 -5.64
CA GLY A 115 -10.75 8.14 -7.04
C GLY A 115 -9.85 9.37 -7.25
N HIS A 116 -9.03 9.78 -6.28
CA HIS A 116 -8.04 10.85 -6.49
C HIS A 116 -7.11 10.50 -7.65
N SER A 117 -6.76 11.48 -8.49
CA SER A 117 -5.92 11.25 -9.67
C SER A 117 -4.64 10.48 -9.35
N ASP A 118 -3.96 10.87 -8.28
CA ASP A 118 -2.69 10.25 -7.89
C ASP A 118 -2.88 8.80 -7.41
N HIS A 119 -4.03 8.43 -6.82
CA HIS A 119 -4.34 7.04 -6.49
C HIS A 119 -4.44 6.17 -7.75
N ILE A 120 -5.14 6.67 -8.77
CA ILE A 120 -5.28 5.98 -10.05
C ILE A 120 -3.93 5.91 -10.76
N THR A 121 -3.24 7.04 -10.86
CA THR A 121 -1.91 7.11 -11.50
C THR A 121 -0.88 6.24 -10.79
N SER A 122 -0.85 6.22 -9.45
CA SER A 122 0.07 5.38 -8.70
C SER A 122 -0.15 3.89 -8.97
N GLY A 123 -1.41 3.46 -9.08
CA GLY A 123 -1.73 2.08 -9.43
C GLY A 123 -1.20 1.68 -10.82
N HIS A 124 -1.37 2.53 -11.83
CA HIS A 124 -0.78 2.33 -13.17
C HIS A 124 0.76 2.34 -13.13
N LEU A 125 1.34 3.39 -12.55
CA LEU A 125 2.78 3.58 -12.45
C LEU A 125 3.47 2.39 -11.78
N VAL A 126 2.96 1.94 -10.64
CA VAL A 126 3.52 0.80 -9.91
C VAL A 126 3.36 -0.48 -10.72
N THR A 127 2.21 -0.71 -11.35
CA THR A 127 2.00 -1.88 -12.22
C THR A 127 3.01 -1.92 -13.36
N HIS A 128 3.23 -0.80 -14.06
CA HIS A 128 4.20 -0.72 -15.15
C HIS A 128 5.64 -0.88 -14.66
N GLY A 129 6.02 -0.18 -13.58
CA GLY A 129 7.37 -0.28 -13.01
C GLY A 129 7.70 -1.71 -12.57
N VAL A 130 6.76 -2.41 -11.92
CA VAL A 130 6.90 -3.82 -11.56
C VAL A 130 7.08 -4.69 -12.79
N ASN A 131 6.25 -4.49 -13.83
CA ASN A 131 6.33 -5.26 -15.06
C ASN A 131 7.65 -5.04 -15.82
N PHE A 132 8.29 -3.89 -15.65
CA PHE A 132 9.57 -3.60 -16.31
C PHE A 132 10.79 -4.00 -15.46
N ALA A 133 10.63 -4.22 -14.17
CA ALA A 133 11.73 -4.53 -13.26
C ALA A 133 12.51 -5.81 -13.63
N HIS A 134 11.90 -6.75 -14.34
CA HIS A 134 12.56 -7.99 -14.78
C HIS A 134 13.35 -7.84 -16.10
N LEU A 135 13.15 -6.76 -16.86
CA LEU A 135 13.75 -6.58 -18.18
C LEU A 135 15.21 -6.14 -18.05
N GLU A 136 16.17 -6.96 -18.50
CA GLU A 136 17.60 -6.67 -18.39
C GLU A 136 18.03 -5.34 -19.02
N LYS A 137 17.44 -4.99 -20.17
CA LYS A 137 17.75 -3.76 -20.91
C LYS A 137 16.97 -2.53 -20.43
N PHE A 138 16.05 -2.69 -19.49
CA PHE A 138 15.34 -1.55 -18.93
C PHE A 138 16.30 -0.75 -18.04
N PRO A 139 16.37 0.60 -18.18
CA PRO A 139 17.44 1.42 -17.57
C PRO A 139 17.21 1.67 -16.06
N ALA A 140 16.68 0.70 -15.36
CA ALA A 140 16.48 0.75 -13.91
C ALA A 140 17.75 0.28 -13.17
N GLU A 141 18.06 0.90 -12.06
CA GLU A 141 19.17 0.52 -11.20
C GLU A 141 18.99 -0.87 -10.58
N GLY A 142 20.09 -1.58 -10.37
CA GLY A 142 20.08 -2.90 -9.74
C GLY A 142 19.83 -4.06 -10.71
N ALA A 143 20.04 -5.28 -10.22
CA ALA A 143 19.82 -6.49 -11.00
C ALA A 143 18.33 -6.75 -11.26
N PRO A 144 17.95 -7.26 -12.44
CA PRO A 144 16.58 -7.60 -12.75
C PRO A 144 15.90 -8.44 -11.66
N HIS A 145 14.61 -8.16 -11.44
CA HIS A 145 13.82 -8.85 -10.43
C HIS A 145 12.39 -9.15 -10.90
N VAL A 146 11.94 -10.36 -10.62
CA VAL A 146 10.57 -10.81 -10.93
C VAL A 146 9.73 -10.78 -9.65
N VAL A 147 8.68 -9.98 -9.64
CA VAL A 147 7.65 -9.98 -8.60
C VAL A 147 6.64 -11.10 -8.89
N LYS A 148 6.27 -11.88 -7.88
CA LYS A 148 5.35 -13.02 -8.08
C LYS A 148 3.93 -12.55 -8.44
N LYS A 149 3.40 -11.56 -7.70
CA LYS A 149 2.06 -10.98 -7.92
C LYS A 149 1.99 -9.55 -7.41
N ILE A 150 1.09 -8.77 -8.01
CA ILE A 150 0.65 -7.48 -7.47
C ILE A 150 -0.70 -7.71 -6.79
N LEU A 151 -0.82 -7.24 -5.55
CA LEU A 151 -2.05 -7.25 -4.75
C LEU A 151 -2.61 -5.83 -4.73
N TYR A 152 -3.77 -5.61 -5.32
CA TYR A 152 -4.37 -4.29 -5.36
C TYR A 152 -5.26 -4.04 -4.15
N TYR A 153 -5.10 -2.89 -3.51
CA TYR A 153 -5.91 -2.41 -2.40
C TYR A 153 -6.73 -1.16 -2.82
N PHE A 154 -7.52 -0.56 -1.93
CA PHE A 154 -8.45 0.52 -2.25
C PHE A 154 -9.52 0.15 -3.28
N LEU A 155 -10.02 -1.07 -3.18
CA LEU A 155 -11.05 -1.56 -4.09
C LEU A 155 -12.34 -0.72 -3.97
N PRO A 156 -13.04 -0.44 -5.08
CA PRO A 156 -14.34 0.22 -5.03
C PRO A 156 -15.38 -0.69 -4.35
N PRO A 157 -16.41 -0.10 -3.70
CA PRO A 157 -17.41 -0.89 -2.96
C PRO A 157 -18.18 -1.92 -3.78
N TYR A 158 -18.29 -1.71 -5.09
CA TYR A 158 -18.99 -2.63 -6.01
C TYR A 158 -18.10 -3.77 -6.50
N MET A 159 -16.80 -3.72 -6.20
CA MET A 159 -15.86 -4.74 -6.66
C MET A 159 -15.72 -5.85 -5.62
N LYS A 160 -15.94 -7.09 -6.05
CA LYS A 160 -15.69 -8.25 -5.21
C LYS A 160 -14.18 -8.48 -5.07
N PRO A 161 -13.63 -8.54 -3.86
CA PRO A 161 -12.21 -8.85 -3.67
C PRO A 161 -11.90 -10.29 -4.12
N THR A 162 -10.65 -10.54 -4.52
CA THR A 162 -10.16 -11.89 -4.76
C THR A 162 -10.05 -12.67 -3.45
N PHE A 163 -9.57 -12.00 -2.38
CA PHE A 163 -9.49 -12.56 -1.03
C PHE A 163 -9.52 -11.44 0.01
N VAL A 164 -9.88 -11.82 1.24
CA VAL A 164 -9.85 -10.96 2.42
C VAL A 164 -8.97 -11.63 3.47
N VAL A 165 -8.10 -10.85 4.10
CA VAL A 165 -7.22 -11.31 5.19
C VAL A 165 -7.81 -10.85 6.52
N PRO A 166 -8.06 -11.76 7.49
CA PRO A 166 -8.49 -11.36 8.83
C PRO A 166 -7.34 -10.62 9.54
N VAL A 167 -7.65 -9.47 10.16
CA VAL A 167 -6.67 -8.59 10.82
C VAL A 167 -7.15 -8.13 12.20
N ASP A 168 -7.83 -9.00 12.93
CA ASP A 168 -8.51 -8.67 14.18
C ASP A 168 -7.59 -8.07 15.24
N GLU A 169 -6.38 -8.62 15.37
CA GLU A 169 -5.39 -8.17 16.36
C GLU A 169 -4.58 -6.97 15.85
N GLU A 170 -4.33 -6.91 14.56
CA GLU A 170 -3.45 -5.90 13.95
C GLU A 170 -4.19 -4.60 13.60
N PHE A 171 -5.49 -4.65 13.33
CA PHE A 171 -6.23 -3.47 12.90
C PHE A 171 -6.22 -2.34 13.95
N PRO A 172 -6.47 -2.56 15.25
CA PRO A 172 -6.36 -1.50 16.26
C PRO A 172 -4.96 -0.88 16.33
N GLN A 173 -3.91 -1.70 16.16
CA GLN A 173 -2.52 -1.24 16.17
C GLN A 173 -2.20 -0.41 14.92
N ALA A 174 -2.71 -0.81 13.76
CA ALA A 174 -2.55 -0.05 12.51
C ALA A 174 -3.26 1.32 12.58
N ILE A 175 -4.41 1.41 13.23
CA ILE A 175 -5.10 2.69 13.49
C ILE A 175 -4.25 3.58 14.43
N GLN A 176 -3.58 3.01 15.42
CA GLN A 176 -2.65 3.78 16.29
C GLN A 176 -1.44 4.27 15.49
N ALA A 177 -0.87 3.43 14.62
CA ALA A 177 0.22 3.84 13.74
C ALA A 177 -0.21 4.98 12.80
N LEU A 178 -1.41 4.87 12.21
CA LEU A 178 -1.98 5.92 11.35
C LEU A 178 -2.15 7.25 12.08
N ALA A 179 -2.43 7.25 13.38
CA ALA A 179 -2.57 8.46 14.19
C ALA A 179 -1.27 9.29 14.31
N ASN A 180 -0.11 8.76 13.88
CA ASN A 180 1.11 9.54 13.75
C ASN A 180 1.01 10.64 12.69
N HIS A 181 0.15 10.50 11.69
CA HIS A 181 -0.09 11.52 10.65
C HIS A 181 -0.96 12.67 11.18
N LYS A 182 -0.50 13.32 12.24
CA LYS A 182 -1.23 14.40 12.93
C LYS A 182 -1.55 15.56 12.01
N SER A 183 -0.63 15.91 11.10
CA SER A 183 -0.86 16.96 10.11
C SER A 183 -2.10 16.69 9.23
N GLN A 184 -2.50 15.42 9.09
CA GLN A 184 -3.65 15.00 8.30
C GLN A 184 -4.91 14.76 9.12
N PHE A 185 -4.79 14.19 10.32
CA PHE A 185 -5.94 13.71 11.10
C PHE A 185 -6.28 14.57 12.32
N ASP A 186 -5.32 15.29 12.89
CA ASP A 186 -5.52 16.17 14.05
C ASP A 186 -5.79 17.62 13.59
N ARG A 187 -6.84 17.79 12.79
CA ARG A 187 -7.22 19.08 12.22
C ARG A 187 -8.63 19.47 12.63
N PRO A 188 -8.87 20.75 13.03
CA PRO A 188 -10.18 21.25 13.41
C PRO A 188 -11.25 21.13 12.31
N ASP A 189 -10.83 21.22 11.05
CA ASP A 189 -11.68 21.17 9.87
C ASP A 189 -11.92 19.74 9.34
N ARG A 190 -11.23 18.74 9.88
CA ARG A 190 -11.46 17.34 9.49
C ARG A 190 -12.53 16.68 10.36
N PRO A 191 -13.44 15.94 9.74
CA PRO A 191 -14.42 15.18 10.49
C PRO A 191 -13.74 14.13 11.37
N LYS A 192 -14.04 14.14 12.67
CA LYS A 192 -13.53 13.15 13.65
C LYS A 192 -14.02 11.71 13.39
N PHE A 193 -14.89 11.50 12.40
CA PHE A 193 -15.43 10.20 12.05
C PHE A 193 -14.53 9.37 11.09
N PHE A 194 -13.37 9.90 10.68
CA PHE A 194 -12.50 9.18 9.74
C PHE A 194 -12.02 7.81 10.28
N PRO A 195 -11.55 7.69 11.54
CA PRO A 195 -11.24 6.38 12.13
C PRO A 195 -12.46 5.45 12.16
N THR A 196 -13.65 5.96 12.50
CA THR A 196 -14.91 5.20 12.50
C THR A 196 -15.24 4.66 11.10
N ARG A 197 -14.98 5.44 10.05
CA ARG A 197 -15.20 5.00 8.67
C ARG A 197 -14.24 3.88 8.26
N LEU A 198 -12.99 3.93 8.68
CA LEU A 198 -12.01 2.86 8.44
C LEU A 198 -12.42 1.58 9.18
N GLU A 199 -12.83 1.71 10.44
CA GLU A 199 -13.33 0.60 11.24
C GLU A 199 -14.58 -0.03 10.63
N ALA A 200 -15.55 0.77 10.19
CA ALA A 200 -16.76 0.27 9.53
C ALA A 200 -16.44 -0.53 8.26
N ASN A 201 -15.50 -0.04 7.44
CA ASN A 201 -15.07 -0.76 6.23
C ASN A 201 -14.35 -2.07 6.57
N ALA A 202 -13.44 -2.06 7.57
CA ALA A 202 -12.72 -3.25 8.00
C ALA A 202 -13.68 -4.29 8.62
N SER A 203 -14.68 -3.84 9.41
CA SER A 203 -15.70 -4.71 9.98
C SER A 203 -16.59 -5.33 8.89
N TYR A 204 -17.01 -4.54 7.90
CA TYR A 204 -17.78 -5.05 6.74
C TYR A 204 -17.02 -6.15 6.00
N LEU A 205 -15.72 -5.96 5.75
CA LEU A 205 -14.87 -6.95 5.08
C LEU A 205 -14.63 -8.17 5.96
N GLY A 206 -14.38 -7.98 7.24
CA GLY A 206 -14.21 -9.07 8.21
C GLY A 206 -15.45 -9.95 8.33
N ALA A 207 -16.64 -9.34 8.39
CA ALA A 207 -17.90 -10.06 8.48
C ALA A 207 -18.13 -11.04 7.31
N GLN A 208 -17.59 -10.76 6.12
CA GLN A 208 -17.70 -11.66 4.97
C GLN A 208 -16.91 -12.97 5.12
N ILE A 209 -15.96 -13.01 6.03
CA ILE A 209 -15.07 -14.17 6.27
C ILE A 209 -15.15 -14.68 7.71
N GLY A 210 -16.15 -14.25 8.50
CA GLY A 210 -16.31 -14.66 9.90
C GLY A 210 -15.28 -14.06 10.86
N ALA A 211 -14.62 -12.95 10.50
CA ALA A 211 -13.69 -12.20 11.33
C ALA A 211 -14.29 -10.87 11.78
N ARG A 212 -13.71 -10.24 12.80
CA ARG A 212 -14.11 -8.90 13.24
C ARG A 212 -13.64 -7.84 12.25
N PHE A 213 -12.39 -7.92 11.79
CA PHE A 213 -11.80 -7.00 10.85
C PHE A 213 -11.14 -7.72 9.70
N GLY A 214 -11.27 -7.17 8.47
CA GLY A 214 -10.64 -7.68 7.27
C GLY A 214 -10.00 -6.59 6.42
N GLN A 215 -8.92 -6.96 5.73
CA GLN A 215 -8.36 -6.17 4.63
C GLN A 215 -8.48 -6.96 3.33
N ALA A 216 -9.01 -6.29 2.30
CA ALA A 216 -9.38 -6.91 1.03
C ALA A 216 -8.37 -6.59 -0.07
N PHE A 217 -8.12 -7.59 -0.92
CA PHE A 217 -7.20 -7.48 -2.05
C PHE A 217 -7.82 -8.06 -3.32
N TYR A 218 -7.44 -7.46 -4.44
CA TYR A 218 -7.70 -7.97 -5.77
C TYR A 218 -6.40 -8.41 -6.42
N VAL A 219 -6.45 -9.51 -7.14
CA VAL A 219 -5.36 -10.02 -7.98
C VAL A 219 -5.91 -10.21 -9.39
N GLN A 220 -5.21 -9.67 -10.38
CA GLN A 220 -5.66 -9.66 -11.76
C GLN A 220 -5.70 -11.08 -12.37
N ASP A 221 -4.65 -11.86 -12.12
CA ASP A 221 -4.57 -13.23 -12.64
C ASP A 221 -5.15 -14.24 -11.64
N PRO A 222 -5.67 -15.38 -12.13
CA PRO A 222 -6.08 -16.46 -11.25
C PRO A 222 -4.99 -16.89 -10.28
N LEU A 223 -5.38 -17.23 -9.05
CA LEU A 223 -4.49 -17.84 -8.08
C LEU A 223 -4.41 -19.34 -8.32
N LYS A 224 -3.19 -19.87 -8.47
CA LYS A 224 -2.98 -21.31 -8.46
C LYS A 224 -3.09 -21.84 -7.03
N ILE A 225 -4.08 -22.70 -6.80
CA ILE A 225 -4.30 -23.36 -5.51
C ILE A 225 -4.10 -24.85 -5.73
N GLU A 226 -3.09 -25.42 -5.11
CA GLU A 226 -2.78 -26.86 -5.27
C GLU A 226 -3.63 -27.73 -4.34
N ASP A 227 -3.92 -27.23 -3.14
CA ASP A 227 -4.80 -27.86 -2.17
C ASP A 227 -5.83 -26.85 -1.66
N PRO A 228 -7.12 -26.99 -2.00
CA PRO A 228 -8.14 -26.07 -1.54
C PRO A 228 -8.60 -26.30 -0.09
N LEU A 229 -8.32 -27.45 0.53
CA LEU A 229 -8.84 -27.77 1.87
C LEU A 229 -8.47 -26.76 2.96
N PRO A 230 -7.23 -26.21 3.01
CA PRO A 230 -6.89 -25.18 3.99
C PRO A 230 -7.62 -23.85 3.82
N LEU A 231 -8.31 -23.65 2.70
CA LEU A 231 -9.10 -22.43 2.46
C LEU A 231 -10.49 -22.49 3.11
N PHE A 232 -10.92 -23.66 3.53
CA PHE A 232 -12.25 -23.91 4.11
C PHE A 232 -12.07 -24.60 5.47
N PRO A 233 -11.67 -23.81 6.51
CA PRO A 233 -11.49 -24.32 7.88
C PRO A 233 -12.79 -24.77 8.53
#